data_11ff83383a0cc001f43b5917a4f27028
#
_entry.id   11ff83383a0cc001f43b5917a4f27028
#
_cell.length_a   1.000
_cell.length_b   1.000
_cell.length_c   1.000
_cell.angle_alpha   90.00
_cell.angle_beta   90.00
_cell.angle_gamma   90.00
#
_symmetry.space_group_name_H-M   'P 1'
#
loop_
_entity.id
_entity.type
_entity.pdbx_description
1 polymer ?
#
loop_
_entity_poly.entity_id
_entity_poly.type
_entity_poly.pdbx_seq_one_letter_code
_entity_poly.pdbx_strand_id
1 'polypeptide(L)'
;MLDFNDNDSPTHKDTDATREQLRAALIDRLESVLSTLFPAGKKRRGKFLMGDVLGSPGDSLEVVLDAEKAGLWTDRATGDGGDIFGLIAAYLGVDVQTDFPRVLDYAADLVGQAAPVHTRKAKKEAPVDELGPATAKWDYFDAEGHLIAVVYRYDPPGRKKEFRPWDAKRRKMAPPDPRPLYNQPGMLSAER
;
A
#
# COMPACT_ATOMS: atom_id res chain seq x y z
N MET A 1 -12.55 -7.49 41.39
CA MET A 1 -11.53 -8.18 40.60
C MET A 1 -11.99 -8.10 39.18
N LEU A 2 -11.52 -7.07 38.45
CA LEU A 2 -11.93 -6.79 37.06
C LEU A 2 -10.88 -7.44 36.15
N ASP A 3 -11.32 -8.46 35.42
CA ASP A 3 -10.51 -9.18 34.43
C ASP A 3 -10.36 -8.31 33.17
N PHE A 4 -9.20 -7.72 32.96
CA PHE A 4 -8.84 -6.94 31.78
C PHE A 4 -8.12 -7.81 30.75
N ASN A 5 -8.77 -8.85 30.27
CA ASN A 5 -8.15 -9.71 29.24
C ASN A 5 -9.08 -9.99 28.05
N ASP A 6 -9.89 -9.00 27.65
CA ASP A 6 -10.53 -9.01 26.32
C ASP A 6 -9.65 -8.28 25.32
N ASN A 7 -8.60 -8.97 24.90
CA ASN A 7 -7.75 -8.56 23.79
C ASN A 7 -8.32 -9.21 22.51
N ASP A 8 -9.53 -8.80 22.12
CA ASP A 8 -10.15 -9.18 20.84
C ASP A 8 -9.54 -8.35 19.71
N SER A 9 -8.25 -8.54 19.50
CA SER A 9 -7.63 -8.14 18.24
C SER A 9 -7.91 -9.24 17.23
N PRO A 10 -8.49 -8.94 16.05
CA PRO A 10 -8.68 -9.94 15.01
C PRO A 10 -7.35 -10.61 14.72
N THR A 11 -7.29 -11.90 14.96
CA THR A 11 -6.08 -12.68 14.78
C THR A 11 -5.73 -12.72 13.30
N HIS A 12 -4.47 -12.86 12.96
CA HIS A 12 -3.97 -13.01 11.58
C HIS A 12 -4.78 -14.06 10.78
N LYS A 13 -5.33 -15.07 11.46
CA LYS A 13 -6.19 -16.11 10.90
C LYS A 13 -7.54 -15.59 10.37
N ASP A 14 -8.17 -14.61 11.04
CA ASP A 14 -9.46 -14.06 10.62
C ASP A 14 -9.32 -13.21 9.35
N THR A 15 -8.21 -12.52 9.21
CA THR A 15 -7.90 -11.70 8.02
C THR A 15 -7.62 -12.59 6.81
N ASP A 16 -6.90 -13.69 6.98
CA ASP A 16 -6.60 -14.64 5.91
C ASP A 16 -7.85 -15.40 5.46
N ALA A 17 -8.71 -15.82 6.39
CA ALA A 17 -9.98 -16.46 6.08
C ALA A 17 -10.91 -15.53 5.29
N THR A 18 -11.01 -14.26 5.68
CA THR A 18 -11.83 -13.26 5.00
C THR A 18 -11.28 -12.97 3.60
N ARG A 19 -9.97 -12.88 3.43
CA ARG A 19 -9.31 -12.72 2.13
C ARG A 19 -9.63 -13.88 1.19
N GLU A 20 -9.55 -15.12 1.68
CA GLU A 20 -9.81 -16.30 0.87
C GLU A 20 -11.30 -16.41 0.50
N GLN A 21 -12.21 -16.08 1.40
CA GLN A 21 -13.64 -15.99 1.10
C GLN A 21 -13.94 -14.96 0.02
N LEU A 22 -13.32 -13.78 0.12
CA LEU A 22 -13.50 -12.72 -0.87
C LEU A 22 -12.91 -13.11 -2.23
N ARG A 23 -11.75 -13.78 -2.23
CA ARG A 23 -11.16 -14.34 -3.44
C ARG A 23 -12.09 -15.34 -4.10
N ALA A 24 -12.63 -16.29 -3.34
CA ALA A 24 -13.57 -17.28 -3.85
C ALA A 24 -14.81 -16.62 -4.47
N ALA A 25 -15.38 -15.61 -3.83
CA ALA A 25 -16.53 -14.86 -4.34
C ALA A 25 -16.22 -14.08 -5.62
N LEU A 26 -15.01 -13.51 -5.74
CA LEU A 26 -14.55 -12.86 -6.98
C LEU A 26 -14.39 -13.86 -8.13
N ILE A 27 -13.82 -15.03 -7.85
CA ILE A 27 -13.61 -16.08 -8.84
C ILE A 27 -14.95 -16.67 -9.29
N ASP A 28 -15.89 -16.90 -8.38
CA ASP A 28 -17.24 -17.39 -8.71
C ASP A 28 -17.98 -16.45 -9.68
N ARG A 29 -17.74 -15.15 -9.59
CA ARG A 29 -18.34 -14.11 -10.43
C ARG A 29 -17.35 -13.44 -11.39
N LEU A 30 -16.21 -14.08 -11.67
CA LEU A 30 -15.07 -13.47 -12.33
C LEU A 30 -15.42 -12.78 -13.64
N GLU A 31 -16.19 -13.42 -14.50
CA GLU A 31 -16.61 -12.84 -15.80
C GLU A 31 -17.45 -11.57 -15.62
N SER A 32 -18.38 -11.56 -14.67
CA SER A 32 -19.21 -10.39 -14.34
C SER A 32 -18.37 -9.25 -13.77
N VAL A 33 -17.47 -9.57 -12.85
CA VAL A 33 -16.53 -8.60 -12.25
C VAL A 33 -15.66 -7.96 -13.33
N LEU A 34 -15.05 -8.77 -14.20
CA LEU A 34 -14.22 -8.26 -15.29
C LEU A 34 -15.00 -7.42 -16.28
N SER A 35 -16.24 -7.81 -16.62
CA SER A 35 -17.10 -7.03 -17.52
C SER A 35 -17.52 -5.68 -16.91
N THR A 36 -17.63 -5.61 -15.58
CA THR A 36 -17.93 -4.37 -14.85
C THR A 36 -16.71 -3.44 -14.81
N LEU A 37 -15.53 -3.98 -14.55
CA LEU A 37 -14.29 -3.20 -14.49
C LEU A 37 -13.83 -2.77 -15.90
N PHE A 38 -13.99 -3.65 -16.89
CA PHE A 38 -13.44 -3.51 -18.24
C PHE A 38 -14.52 -3.72 -19.30
N PRO A 39 -15.43 -2.77 -19.51
CA PRO A 39 -16.56 -2.94 -20.44
C PRO A 39 -16.14 -3.17 -21.90
N ALA A 40 -14.95 -2.72 -22.32
CA ALA A 40 -14.39 -2.93 -23.65
C ALA A 40 -13.69 -4.29 -23.82
N GLY A 41 -13.54 -5.06 -22.73
CA GLY A 41 -12.92 -6.38 -22.74
C GLY A 41 -13.75 -7.43 -23.48
N LYS A 42 -13.10 -8.49 -23.94
CA LYS A 42 -13.73 -9.56 -24.73
C LYS A 42 -13.37 -10.93 -24.21
N LYS A 43 -14.38 -11.80 -24.09
CA LYS A 43 -14.14 -13.20 -23.78
C LYS A 43 -13.74 -13.98 -25.00
N ARG A 44 -12.65 -14.72 -24.95
CA ARG A 44 -12.16 -15.59 -26.02
C ARG A 44 -11.37 -16.77 -25.48
N ARG A 45 -11.73 -17.98 -25.83
CA ARG A 45 -11.02 -19.23 -25.52
C ARG A 45 -10.66 -19.39 -24.02
N GLY A 46 -11.64 -19.19 -23.13
CA GLY A 46 -11.43 -19.31 -21.66
C GLY A 46 -10.63 -18.18 -21.03
N LYS A 47 -10.42 -17.07 -21.75
CA LYS A 47 -9.74 -15.88 -21.27
C LYS A 47 -10.59 -14.65 -21.48
N PHE A 48 -10.39 -13.64 -20.65
CA PHE A 48 -10.89 -12.29 -20.82
C PHE A 48 -9.73 -11.42 -21.30
N LEU A 49 -9.91 -10.73 -22.42
CA LEU A 49 -8.87 -9.97 -23.11
C LEU A 49 -9.19 -8.49 -23.11
N MET A 50 -8.18 -7.66 -22.84
CA MET A 50 -8.25 -6.20 -22.91
C MET A 50 -6.87 -5.63 -23.28
N GLY A 51 -6.79 -4.32 -23.56
CA GLY A 51 -5.53 -3.68 -23.96
C GLY A 51 -4.58 -3.39 -22.79
N ASP A 52 -5.12 -3.01 -21.63
CA ASP A 52 -4.36 -2.63 -20.45
C ASP A 52 -5.20 -2.71 -19.18
N VAL A 53 -4.59 -2.40 -18.03
CA VAL A 53 -5.23 -2.38 -16.70
C VAL A 53 -6.29 -1.27 -16.54
N LEU A 54 -6.39 -0.32 -17.46
CA LEU A 54 -7.42 0.72 -17.49
C LEU A 54 -8.61 0.33 -18.37
N GLY A 55 -8.54 -0.85 -19.02
CA GLY A 55 -9.62 -1.40 -19.84
C GLY A 55 -9.67 -0.86 -21.26
N SER A 56 -8.56 -0.36 -21.79
CA SER A 56 -8.47 0.04 -23.21
C SER A 56 -8.79 -1.13 -24.13
N PRO A 57 -9.37 -0.88 -25.31
CA PRO A 57 -9.59 -1.92 -26.31
C PRO A 57 -8.26 -2.56 -26.75
N GLY A 58 -8.19 -3.88 -26.79
CA GLY A 58 -6.98 -4.62 -27.16
C GLY A 58 -7.03 -6.07 -26.69
N ASP A 59 -5.87 -6.75 -26.76
CA ASP A 59 -5.70 -8.15 -26.36
C ASP A 59 -4.33 -8.44 -25.73
N SER A 60 -3.57 -7.39 -25.35
CA SER A 60 -2.27 -7.54 -24.68
C SER A 60 -2.40 -8.06 -23.26
N LEU A 61 -3.42 -7.63 -22.52
CA LEU A 61 -3.71 -8.11 -21.19
C LEU A 61 -4.74 -9.24 -21.26
N GLU A 62 -4.42 -10.36 -20.65
CA GLU A 62 -5.30 -11.52 -20.55
C GLU A 62 -5.53 -11.94 -19.10
N VAL A 63 -6.77 -12.28 -18.76
CA VAL A 63 -7.17 -12.89 -17.50
C VAL A 63 -7.71 -14.28 -17.77
N VAL A 64 -7.23 -15.29 -17.03
CA VAL A 64 -7.72 -16.67 -17.16
C VAL A 64 -9.07 -16.80 -16.46
N LEU A 65 -10.07 -17.36 -17.17
CA LEU A 65 -11.42 -17.56 -16.64
C LEU A 65 -11.66 -18.97 -16.12
N ASP A 66 -10.82 -19.92 -16.53
CA ASP A 66 -11.10 -21.36 -16.32
C ASP A 66 -10.22 -21.98 -15.26
N ALA A 67 -10.80 -22.96 -14.53
CA ALA A 67 -10.14 -23.92 -13.65
C ALA A 67 -9.27 -23.32 -12.53
N GLU A 68 -8.21 -24.04 -12.16
CA GLU A 68 -7.31 -23.69 -11.04
C GLU A 68 -6.58 -22.37 -11.20
N LYS A 69 -6.51 -21.84 -12.42
CA LYS A 69 -5.82 -20.58 -12.74
C LYS A 69 -6.78 -19.39 -12.91
N ALA A 70 -8.06 -19.56 -12.60
CA ALA A 70 -9.03 -18.47 -12.69
C ALA A 70 -8.59 -17.25 -11.87
N GLY A 71 -8.67 -16.07 -12.48
CA GLY A 71 -8.25 -14.80 -11.89
C GLY A 71 -6.76 -14.49 -11.98
N LEU A 72 -5.92 -15.39 -12.53
CA LEU A 72 -4.55 -15.02 -12.89
C LEU A 72 -4.57 -14.18 -14.17
N TRP A 73 -3.78 -13.13 -14.17
CA TRP A 73 -3.66 -12.23 -15.31
C TRP A 73 -2.21 -11.99 -15.72
N THR A 74 -2.03 -11.62 -16.96
CA THR A 74 -0.73 -11.25 -17.52
C THR A 74 -0.93 -10.18 -18.60
N ASP A 75 -0.15 -9.11 -18.54
CA ASP A 75 -0.04 -8.12 -19.59
C ASP A 75 1.25 -8.36 -20.41
N ARG A 76 1.10 -8.72 -21.67
CA ARG A 76 2.25 -8.98 -22.56
C ARG A 76 2.97 -7.72 -22.99
N ALA A 77 2.33 -6.56 -22.89
CA ALA A 77 2.92 -5.30 -23.29
C ALA A 77 3.91 -4.78 -22.23
N THR A 78 3.55 -4.92 -20.94
CA THR A 78 4.39 -4.46 -19.81
C THR A 78 5.21 -5.58 -19.18
N GLY A 79 4.80 -6.83 -19.32
CA GLY A 79 5.34 -7.99 -18.64
C GLY A 79 4.78 -8.18 -17.21
N ASP A 80 3.83 -7.33 -16.80
CA ASP A 80 3.19 -7.41 -15.49
C ASP A 80 2.19 -8.56 -15.42
N GLY A 81 1.89 -9.01 -14.20
CA GLY A 81 0.91 -10.06 -13.97
C GLY A 81 0.71 -10.33 -12.49
N GLY A 82 -0.28 -11.16 -12.20
CA GLY A 82 -0.58 -11.51 -10.81
C GLY A 82 -1.92 -12.22 -10.65
N ASP A 83 -2.48 -12.14 -9.44
CA ASP A 83 -3.81 -12.65 -9.12
C ASP A 83 -4.88 -11.56 -9.27
N ILE A 84 -6.13 -11.91 -8.95
CA ILE A 84 -7.27 -11.00 -9.07
C ILE A 84 -7.13 -9.76 -8.19
N PHE A 85 -6.52 -9.85 -6.99
CA PHE A 85 -6.27 -8.70 -6.15
C PHE A 85 -5.19 -7.79 -6.73
N GLY A 86 -4.15 -8.37 -7.34
CA GLY A 86 -3.15 -7.63 -8.09
C GLY A 86 -3.74 -6.87 -9.27
N LEU A 87 -4.70 -7.47 -9.98
CA LEU A 87 -5.42 -6.80 -11.08
C LEU A 87 -6.27 -5.61 -10.57
N ILE A 88 -6.99 -5.81 -9.46
CA ILE A 88 -7.78 -4.73 -8.85
C ILE A 88 -6.86 -3.60 -8.35
N ALA A 89 -5.71 -3.92 -7.76
CA ALA A 89 -4.72 -2.92 -7.33
C ALA A 89 -4.19 -2.11 -8.51
N ALA A 90 -3.84 -2.78 -9.61
CA ALA A 90 -3.38 -2.15 -10.84
C ALA A 90 -4.47 -1.24 -11.45
N TYR A 91 -5.73 -1.69 -11.46
CA TYR A 91 -6.88 -0.89 -11.87
C TYR A 91 -7.07 0.37 -11.03
N LEU A 92 -6.91 0.26 -9.71
CA LEU A 92 -7.01 1.37 -8.77
C LEU A 92 -5.76 2.29 -8.76
N GLY A 93 -4.68 1.87 -9.42
CA GLY A 93 -3.40 2.59 -9.40
C GLY A 93 -2.76 2.63 -8.01
N VAL A 94 -2.93 1.57 -7.21
CA VAL A 94 -2.38 1.46 -5.85
C VAL A 94 -1.41 0.30 -5.75
N ASP A 95 -0.47 0.40 -4.80
CA ASP A 95 0.45 -0.69 -4.50
C ASP A 95 -0.23 -1.73 -3.59
N VAL A 96 -0.21 -2.99 -4.03
CA VAL A 96 -0.85 -4.12 -3.35
C VAL A 96 -0.28 -4.38 -1.95
N GLN A 97 0.97 -4.01 -1.70
CA GLN A 97 1.62 -4.27 -0.41
C GLN A 97 1.32 -3.19 0.63
N THR A 98 1.18 -1.94 0.18
CA THR A 98 0.97 -0.80 1.07
C THR A 98 -0.50 -0.45 1.26
N ASP A 99 -1.32 -0.66 0.23
CA ASP A 99 -2.73 -0.26 0.19
C ASP A 99 -3.72 -1.45 0.08
N PHE A 100 -3.29 -2.64 0.47
CA PHE A 100 -4.10 -3.86 0.38
C PHE A 100 -5.51 -3.74 1.02
N PRO A 101 -5.71 -3.07 2.16
CA PRO A 101 -7.05 -2.85 2.71
C PRO A 101 -8.01 -2.16 1.72
N ARG A 102 -7.53 -1.18 0.96
CA ARG A 102 -8.31 -0.48 -0.06
C ARG A 102 -8.69 -1.41 -1.22
N VAL A 103 -7.79 -2.32 -1.59
CA VAL A 103 -8.07 -3.34 -2.60
C VAL A 103 -9.16 -4.30 -2.13
N LEU A 104 -9.13 -4.73 -0.86
CA LEU A 104 -10.14 -5.60 -0.27
C LEU A 104 -11.51 -4.91 -0.15
N ASP A 105 -11.55 -3.64 0.26
CA ASP A 105 -12.78 -2.86 0.34
C ASP A 105 -13.45 -2.78 -1.04
N TYR A 106 -12.68 -2.43 -2.07
CA TYR A 106 -13.18 -2.35 -3.44
C TYR A 106 -13.61 -3.72 -3.99
N ALA A 107 -12.85 -4.76 -3.70
CA ALA A 107 -13.18 -6.14 -4.08
C ALA A 107 -14.51 -6.61 -3.44
N ALA A 108 -14.74 -6.25 -2.18
CA ALA A 108 -15.99 -6.55 -1.47
C ALA A 108 -17.20 -5.83 -2.11
N ASP A 109 -17.03 -4.58 -2.49
CA ASP A 109 -18.05 -3.81 -3.20
C ASP A 109 -18.41 -4.45 -4.54
N LEU A 110 -17.43 -4.94 -5.29
CA LEU A 110 -17.65 -5.61 -6.58
C LEU A 110 -18.49 -6.89 -6.48
N VAL A 111 -18.37 -7.62 -5.38
CA VAL A 111 -19.15 -8.85 -5.16
C VAL A 111 -20.41 -8.64 -4.32
N GLY A 112 -20.69 -7.39 -3.90
CA GLY A 112 -21.83 -7.05 -3.06
C GLY A 112 -21.77 -7.67 -1.66
N GLN A 113 -20.58 -7.96 -1.16
CA GLN A 113 -20.34 -8.40 0.20
C GLN A 113 -20.01 -7.19 1.09
N ALA A 114 -20.35 -7.28 2.39
CA ALA A 114 -19.86 -6.30 3.32
C ALA A 114 -18.31 -6.34 3.32
N ALA A 115 -17.69 -5.18 3.10
CA ALA A 115 -16.25 -5.07 3.19
C ALA A 115 -15.78 -5.64 4.53
N PRO A 116 -14.67 -6.41 4.55
CA PRO A 116 -14.10 -6.85 5.81
C PRO A 116 -13.86 -5.59 6.65
N VAL A 117 -14.34 -5.60 7.88
CA VAL A 117 -14.12 -4.48 8.81
C VAL A 117 -12.62 -4.41 9.05
N HIS A 118 -11.92 -3.77 8.11
CA HIS A 118 -10.59 -3.29 8.39
C HIS A 118 -10.80 -2.20 9.44
N THR A 119 -10.76 -2.57 10.71
CA THR A 119 -10.37 -1.58 11.68
C THR A 119 -9.03 -1.10 11.15
N ARG A 120 -9.05 0.03 10.41
CA ARG A 120 -7.84 0.83 10.27
C ARG A 120 -7.30 0.83 11.68
N LYS A 121 -6.21 0.10 11.92
CA LYS A 121 -5.41 0.40 13.11
C LYS A 121 -5.23 1.89 12.97
N ALA A 122 -6.02 2.63 13.75
CA ALA A 122 -5.91 4.08 13.81
C ALA A 122 -4.42 4.24 13.88
N LYS A 123 -3.82 4.84 12.83
CA LYS A 123 -2.38 5.03 12.72
C LYS A 123 -2.00 5.35 14.14
N LYS A 124 -1.34 4.41 14.86
CA LYS A 124 -1.11 4.56 16.30
C LYS A 124 -0.58 5.94 16.38
N GLU A 125 -1.40 6.86 16.89
CA GLU A 125 -0.93 8.24 17.07
C GLU A 125 0.40 8.02 17.72
N ALA A 126 1.45 8.45 17.02
CA ALA A 126 2.82 8.19 17.48
C ALA A 126 2.76 8.54 18.94
N PRO A 127 3.11 7.63 19.86
CA PRO A 127 2.84 7.78 21.28
C PRO A 127 3.11 9.23 21.57
N VAL A 128 2.10 9.96 22.12
CA VAL A 128 2.22 11.41 22.32
C VAL A 128 3.42 11.49 23.23
N ASP A 129 4.57 11.68 22.57
CA ASP A 129 5.83 11.69 23.25
C ASP A 129 5.65 12.83 24.24
N GLU A 130 6.07 12.70 25.48
CA GLU A 130 6.00 13.74 26.51
C GLU A 130 6.55 15.11 26.02
N LEU A 131 7.13 15.12 24.83
CA LEU A 131 7.72 16.25 24.14
C LEU A 131 6.72 17.12 23.37
N GLY A 132 5.46 16.67 23.16
CA GLY A 132 4.48 17.36 22.34
C GLY A 132 4.81 17.30 20.82
N PRO A 133 4.18 18.17 20.00
CA PRO A 133 4.45 18.23 18.57
C PRO A 133 5.82 18.81 18.27
N ALA A 134 6.47 18.33 17.21
CA ALA A 134 7.73 18.91 16.74
C ALA A 134 7.53 20.38 16.34
N THR A 135 8.38 21.25 16.85
CA THR A 135 8.34 22.71 16.60
C THR A 135 9.10 23.12 15.36
N ALA A 136 10.06 22.29 14.91
CA ALA A 136 10.77 22.47 13.66
C ALA A 136 11.26 21.12 13.11
N LYS A 137 11.56 21.05 11.83
CA LYS A 137 12.20 19.91 11.17
C LYS A 137 13.20 20.37 10.12
N TRP A 138 14.21 19.54 9.89
CA TRP A 138 15.20 19.69 8.82
C TRP A 138 15.32 18.40 8.05
N ASP A 139 15.10 18.47 6.76
CA ASP A 139 15.20 17.35 5.84
C ASP A 139 16.65 17.29 5.28
N TYR A 140 17.25 16.10 5.30
CA TYR A 140 18.61 15.84 4.79
C TYR A 140 18.50 15.00 3.53
N PHE A 141 19.12 15.46 2.46
CA PHE A 141 19.13 14.79 1.18
C PHE A 141 20.55 14.34 0.80
N ASP A 142 20.66 13.25 0.03
CA ASP A 142 21.93 12.85 -0.58
C ASP A 142 22.28 13.74 -1.78
N ALA A 143 23.41 13.40 -2.44
CA ALA A 143 23.87 14.13 -3.63
C ALA A 143 22.90 14.03 -4.81
N GLU A 144 22.10 12.98 -4.85
CA GLU A 144 21.10 12.66 -5.86
C GLU A 144 19.72 13.26 -5.55
N GLY A 145 19.55 13.89 -4.39
CA GLY A 145 18.31 14.52 -3.96
C GLY A 145 17.32 13.59 -3.26
N HIS A 146 17.71 12.38 -2.85
CA HIS A 146 16.85 11.50 -2.08
C HIS A 146 16.88 11.85 -0.59
N LEU A 147 15.73 11.78 0.07
CA LEU A 147 15.62 12.00 1.51
C LEU A 147 16.28 10.86 2.28
N ILE A 148 17.31 11.16 3.05
CA ILE A 148 18.09 10.19 3.85
C ILE A 148 17.83 10.30 5.34
N ALA A 149 17.51 11.49 5.84
CA ALA A 149 17.18 11.71 7.24
C ALA A 149 16.29 12.93 7.45
N VAL A 150 15.60 12.96 8.58
CA VAL A 150 14.87 14.13 9.08
C VAL A 150 15.27 14.36 10.53
N VAL A 151 15.62 15.57 10.90
CA VAL A 151 15.85 15.93 12.30
C VAL A 151 14.68 16.76 12.80
N TYR A 152 14.01 16.25 13.82
CA TYR A 152 12.90 16.95 14.49
C TYR A 152 13.40 17.67 15.72
N ARG A 153 12.93 18.89 15.92
CA ARG A 153 13.14 19.67 17.16
C ARG A 153 11.86 19.71 17.97
N TYR A 154 12.01 19.55 19.26
CA TYR A 154 10.95 19.64 20.25
C TYR A 154 11.34 20.70 21.29
N ASP A 155 10.40 21.56 21.65
CA ASP A 155 10.55 22.57 22.68
C ASP A 155 9.48 22.35 23.77
N PRO A 156 9.61 21.28 24.59
CA PRO A 156 8.61 20.97 25.60
C PRO A 156 8.61 22.04 26.72
N PRO A 157 7.45 22.44 27.25
CA PRO A 157 7.36 23.44 28.29
C PRO A 157 8.11 22.99 29.56
N GLY A 158 8.98 23.85 30.11
CA GLY A 158 9.74 23.57 31.32
C GLY A 158 10.95 22.65 31.18
N ARG A 159 11.28 22.21 29.96
CA ARG A 159 12.44 21.34 29.65
C ARG A 159 13.35 21.99 28.59
N LYS A 160 14.59 21.48 28.49
CA LYS A 160 15.48 21.89 27.38
C LYS A 160 14.99 21.36 26.07
N LYS A 161 15.25 22.13 24.97
CA LYS A 161 14.98 21.69 23.60
C LYS A 161 15.67 20.34 23.33
N GLU A 162 14.96 19.46 22.60
CA GLU A 162 15.44 18.14 22.23
C GLU A 162 15.44 17.98 20.71
N PHE A 163 16.45 17.30 20.15
CA PHE A 163 16.55 16.99 18.75
C PHE A 163 16.50 15.47 18.56
N ARG A 164 15.60 15.01 17.71
CA ARG A 164 15.46 13.59 17.41
C ARG A 164 15.65 13.33 15.92
N PRO A 165 16.75 12.68 15.54
CA PRO A 165 16.97 12.27 14.17
C PRO A 165 16.12 11.05 13.80
N TRP A 166 15.58 11.05 12.59
CA TRP A 166 14.85 9.94 11.98
C TRP A 166 15.59 9.48 10.71
N ASP A 167 15.97 8.21 10.66
CA ASP A 167 16.59 7.58 9.51
C ASP A 167 15.51 7.20 8.50
N ALA A 168 15.50 7.84 7.33
CA ALA A 168 14.50 7.62 6.30
C ALA A 168 14.64 6.23 5.64
N LYS A 169 15.87 5.73 5.51
CA LYS A 169 16.16 4.42 4.91
C LYS A 169 15.74 3.27 5.82
N ARG A 170 16.10 3.36 7.11
CA ARG A 170 15.76 2.34 8.12
C ARG A 170 14.39 2.55 8.75
N ARG A 171 13.74 3.68 8.48
CA ARG A 171 12.41 4.09 8.99
C ARG A 171 12.30 4.01 10.52
N LYS A 172 13.30 4.53 11.23
CA LYS A 172 13.33 4.54 12.69
C LYS A 172 13.93 5.83 13.25
N MET A 173 13.56 6.15 14.51
CA MET A 173 14.13 7.27 15.27
C MET A 173 15.54 6.90 15.73
N ALA A 174 16.52 7.19 14.89
CA ALA A 174 17.94 7.02 15.12
C ALA A 174 18.72 7.88 14.11
N PRO A 175 19.94 8.32 14.39
CA PRO A 175 20.77 8.95 13.39
C PRO A 175 21.15 7.92 12.33
N PRO A 176 21.15 8.29 11.03
CA PRO A 176 21.65 7.42 9.98
C PRO A 176 23.17 7.23 10.13
N ASP A 177 23.68 6.14 9.58
CA ASP A 177 25.10 5.84 9.53
C ASP A 177 25.47 5.49 8.07
N PRO A 178 26.38 6.24 7.43
CA PRO A 178 27.10 7.43 7.94
C PRO A 178 26.17 8.64 8.15
N ARG A 179 26.59 9.57 9.02
CA ARG A 179 25.83 10.80 9.29
C ARG A 179 25.90 11.73 8.08
N PRO A 180 24.76 12.15 7.50
CA PRO A 180 24.75 13.03 6.36
C PRO A 180 25.15 14.46 6.70
N LEU A 181 25.71 15.17 5.72
CA LEU A 181 25.87 16.60 5.79
C LEU A 181 24.55 17.29 5.42
N TYR A 182 24.27 18.41 6.08
CA TYR A 182 23.10 19.22 5.75
C TYR A 182 23.30 19.93 4.40
N ASN A 183 22.23 19.97 3.58
CA ASN A 183 22.22 20.64 2.27
C ASN A 183 23.32 20.16 1.29
N GLN A 184 23.59 18.86 1.25
CA GLN A 184 24.57 18.27 0.31
C GLN A 184 24.33 18.67 -1.15
N PRO A 185 23.08 18.66 -1.69
CA PRO A 185 22.83 19.13 -3.05
C PRO A 185 23.21 20.59 -3.29
N GLY A 186 22.97 21.47 -2.32
CA GLY A 186 23.35 22.87 -2.40
C GLY A 186 24.86 23.10 -2.38
N MET A 187 25.60 22.28 -1.62
CA MET A 187 27.06 22.35 -1.57
C MET A 187 27.68 21.93 -2.91
N LEU A 188 27.18 20.87 -3.54
CA LEU A 188 27.66 20.38 -4.83
C LEU A 188 27.31 21.32 -5.98
N SER A 189 26.25 22.09 -5.88
CA SER A 189 25.87 23.10 -6.90
C SER A 189 26.65 24.41 -6.78
N ALA A 190 27.26 24.69 -5.63
CA ALA A 190 28.04 25.92 -5.39
C ALA A 190 29.49 25.84 -5.92
N GLU A 191 29.98 24.67 -6.30
CA GLU A 191 31.33 24.46 -6.86
C GLU A 191 31.39 24.57 -8.39
N ARG A 192 30.32 25.08 -9.05
CA ARG A 192 30.31 25.29 -10.53
C ARG A 192 30.33 26.76 -10.90
#